data_07ad1ff900e0b0aa6cf34bab8d85a7fb
#
_entry.id   07ad1ff900e0b0aa6cf34bab8d85a7fb
#
_cell.length_a   1.000
_cell.length_b   1.000
_cell.length_c   1.000
_cell.angle_alpha   90.00
_cell.angle_beta   90.00
_cell.angle_gamma   90.00
#
_symmetry.space_group_name_H-M   'P 1'
#
loop_
_entity.id
_entity.type
_entity.pdbx_description
1 polymer ?
#
loop_
_entity_poly.entity_id
_entity_poly.type
_entity_poly.pdbx_seq_one_letter_code
_entity_poly.pdbx_strand_id
1 'polypeptide(L)'
;MLLKSLKLQGFKTFPDQTKLSFGPGITAVVGPNGSGKSNISDAIRWVLGEQSCKTLRCSRMEDVIFNGTPARKSQGYAQVTLTIDNRDRRLPFGEDEVAITRRYYRSGDSEYLINKAVVRLKDIHELFMDTGLGRDGYSIIGQGKIDSIVASRSEDRREIFEEAAGISRYRYRKGEAEKRLNQTEENLLRLRDILSELEARVGPLEEQAKKAKDYLAYADEKRVLEIGLWLNTLEKSGKVLREQEDKILVARNQDEEVENQIQEIQAREETIFLEMNSHAAKVDERRREIQNAYNQAHGIVP
;
A
#
# COMPACT_ATOMS: atom_id res chain seq x y z
N MET A 1 17.36 -16.99 -46.99
CA MET A 1 17.90 -16.73 -45.66
C MET A 1 19.05 -17.71 -45.40
N LEU A 2 20.29 -17.20 -45.21
CA LEU A 2 21.48 -18.04 -44.98
C LEU A 2 22.15 -17.62 -43.68
N LEU A 3 22.70 -18.59 -42.97
CA LEU A 3 23.50 -18.35 -41.78
C LEU A 3 24.88 -17.80 -42.21
N LYS A 4 25.24 -16.60 -41.77
CA LYS A 4 26.48 -15.91 -42.18
C LYS A 4 27.59 -16.11 -41.16
N SER A 5 27.34 -15.85 -39.90
CA SER A 5 28.32 -16.05 -38.84
C SER A 5 27.70 -16.29 -37.47
N LEU A 6 28.42 -16.99 -36.62
CA LEU A 6 28.12 -17.19 -35.21
C LEU A 6 29.31 -16.69 -34.38
N LYS A 7 29.06 -15.74 -33.46
CA LYS A 7 30.06 -15.26 -32.51
C LYS A 7 29.68 -15.76 -31.11
N LEU A 8 30.64 -16.31 -30.41
CA LEU A 8 30.50 -16.88 -29.09
C LEU A 8 31.50 -16.20 -28.14
N GLN A 9 31.11 -15.88 -26.94
CA GLN A 9 31.97 -15.35 -25.89
C GLN A 9 31.45 -15.76 -24.51
N GLY A 10 32.31 -16.33 -23.69
CA GLY A 10 31.93 -16.80 -22.37
C GLY A 10 30.87 -17.92 -22.37
N PHE A 11 30.60 -18.57 -23.50
CA PHE A 11 29.55 -19.58 -23.64
C PHE A 11 30.12 -20.99 -23.51
N LYS A 12 29.70 -21.72 -22.49
CA LYS A 12 30.12 -23.11 -22.20
C LYS A 12 31.62 -23.31 -22.29
N THR A 13 32.13 -23.96 -23.36
CA THR A 13 33.55 -24.25 -23.58
C THR A 13 34.27 -23.14 -24.36
N PHE A 14 33.65 -22.03 -24.66
CA PHE A 14 34.21 -20.92 -25.41
C PHE A 14 34.44 -19.69 -24.50
N PRO A 15 35.57 -19.59 -23.76
CA PRO A 15 35.84 -18.47 -22.87
C PRO A 15 36.07 -17.15 -23.62
N ASP A 16 36.85 -17.24 -24.71
CA ASP A 16 37.22 -16.07 -25.54
C ASP A 16 36.25 -15.85 -26.70
N GLN A 17 36.29 -14.67 -27.29
CA GLN A 17 35.46 -14.38 -28.45
C GLN A 17 35.88 -15.24 -29.66
N THR A 18 35.04 -16.20 -29.99
CA THR A 18 35.22 -17.11 -31.13
C THR A 18 34.20 -16.73 -32.22
N LYS A 19 34.65 -16.51 -33.42
CA LYS A 19 33.82 -16.24 -34.60
C LYS A 19 33.89 -17.43 -35.56
N LEU A 20 32.76 -18.01 -35.87
CA LEU A 20 32.57 -19.01 -36.90
C LEU A 20 31.89 -18.33 -38.10
N SER A 21 32.49 -18.39 -39.26
CA SER A 21 31.90 -17.89 -40.52
C SER A 21 31.43 -19.05 -41.38
N PHE A 22 30.22 -18.95 -41.89
CA PHE A 22 29.61 -19.95 -42.75
C PHE A 22 29.59 -19.46 -44.18
N GLY A 23 30.09 -20.31 -45.09
CA GLY A 23 30.04 -20.05 -46.55
C GLY A 23 28.72 -20.55 -47.15
N PRO A 24 28.50 -20.26 -48.43
CA PRO A 24 27.40 -20.86 -49.18
C PRO A 24 27.63 -22.38 -49.32
N GLY A 25 26.55 -23.14 -49.18
CA GLY A 25 26.58 -24.61 -49.25
C GLY A 25 26.71 -25.31 -47.90
N ILE A 26 27.41 -26.43 -47.86
CA ILE A 26 27.52 -27.27 -46.65
C ILE A 26 28.79 -26.90 -45.86
N THR A 27 28.62 -26.62 -44.58
CA THR A 27 29.72 -26.43 -43.65
C THR A 27 29.77 -27.60 -42.66
N ALA A 28 30.85 -28.35 -42.61
CA ALA A 28 31.09 -29.43 -41.65
C ALA A 28 31.94 -28.97 -40.49
N VAL A 29 31.52 -29.22 -39.24
CA VAL A 29 32.30 -29.00 -38.03
C VAL A 29 32.77 -30.36 -37.48
N VAL A 30 34.08 -30.62 -37.61
CA VAL A 30 34.69 -31.87 -37.22
C VAL A 30 35.64 -31.69 -36.04
N GLY A 31 35.86 -32.74 -35.25
CA GLY A 31 36.78 -32.73 -34.11
C GLY A 31 36.56 -33.93 -33.18
N PRO A 32 37.47 -34.18 -32.21
CA PRO A 32 37.34 -35.27 -31.26
C PRO A 32 36.16 -35.06 -30.29
N ASN A 33 35.80 -36.10 -29.54
CA ASN A 33 34.80 -35.99 -28.48
C ASN A 33 35.24 -34.97 -27.42
N GLY A 34 34.33 -34.17 -26.90
CA GLY A 34 34.63 -33.09 -25.94
C GLY A 34 35.14 -31.77 -26.51
N SER A 35 35.43 -31.68 -27.84
CA SER A 35 35.93 -30.44 -28.47
C SER A 35 34.94 -29.27 -28.58
N GLY A 36 33.73 -29.45 -28.08
CA GLY A 36 32.71 -28.38 -28.09
C GLY A 36 31.81 -28.31 -29.33
N LYS A 37 31.87 -29.28 -30.26
CA LYS A 37 31.02 -29.33 -31.47
C LYS A 37 29.53 -29.15 -31.17
N SER A 38 29.02 -29.89 -30.21
CA SER A 38 27.61 -29.80 -29.81
C SER A 38 27.25 -28.47 -29.13
N ASN A 39 28.24 -27.78 -28.56
CA ASN A 39 27.97 -26.46 -27.95
C ASN A 39 27.72 -25.39 -28.97
N ILE A 40 28.18 -25.55 -30.24
CA ILE A 40 27.85 -24.67 -31.38
C ILE A 40 26.35 -24.78 -31.68
N SER A 41 25.82 -26.00 -31.76
CA SER A 41 24.36 -26.20 -31.96
C SER A 41 23.53 -25.66 -30.79
N ASP A 42 24.03 -25.86 -29.55
CA ASP A 42 23.35 -25.28 -28.37
C ASP A 42 23.35 -23.75 -28.39
N ALA A 43 24.46 -23.13 -28.82
CA ALA A 43 24.56 -21.67 -28.95
C ALA A 43 23.55 -21.11 -29.97
N ILE A 44 23.36 -21.78 -31.10
CA ILE A 44 22.35 -21.39 -32.08
C ILE A 44 20.93 -21.50 -31.50
N ARG A 45 20.59 -22.59 -30.83
CA ARG A 45 19.30 -22.74 -30.16
C ARG A 45 19.12 -21.68 -29.07
N TRP A 46 20.15 -21.47 -28.29
CA TRP A 46 20.10 -20.54 -27.16
C TRP A 46 19.87 -19.09 -27.60
N VAL A 47 20.53 -18.63 -28.66
CA VAL A 47 20.33 -17.25 -29.17
C VAL A 47 18.96 -17.08 -29.82
N LEU A 48 18.37 -18.14 -30.35
CA LEU A 48 17.02 -18.17 -30.93
C LEU A 48 15.90 -18.26 -29.87
N GLY A 49 16.27 -18.25 -28.58
CA GLY A 49 15.29 -18.14 -27.50
C GLY A 49 15.05 -19.41 -26.70
N GLU A 50 15.83 -20.50 -26.90
CA GLU A 50 15.69 -21.71 -26.07
C GLU A 50 15.96 -21.41 -24.60
N GLN A 51 15.02 -21.80 -23.74
CA GLN A 51 15.11 -21.62 -22.28
C GLN A 51 15.23 -22.95 -21.51
N SER A 52 15.00 -24.08 -22.19
CA SER A 52 15.06 -25.38 -21.56
C SER A 52 16.52 -25.78 -21.26
N CYS A 53 16.87 -25.87 -19.99
CA CYS A 53 18.16 -26.39 -19.55
C CYS A 53 18.41 -27.81 -20.06
N LYS A 54 17.38 -28.64 -20.13
CA LYS A 54 17.45 -30.01 -20.64
C LYS A 54 17.87 -30.03 -22.12
N THR A 55 17.26 -29.20 -22.96
CA THR A 55 17.60 -29.05 -24.39
C THR A 55 19.02 -28.52 -24.58
N LEU A 56 19.44 -27.59 -23.71
CA LEU A 56 20.78 -27.02 -23.70
C LEU A 56 21.80 -27.87 -22.97
N ARG A 57 21.42 -29.04 -22.44
CA ARG A 57 22.31 -29.97 -21.72
C ARG A 57 23.06 -29.28 -20.56
N CYS A 58 22.34 -28.51 -19.75
CA CYS A 58 22.81 -27.86 -18.55
C CYS A 58 21.86 -28.14 -17.37
N SER A 59 22.36 -28.06 -16.15
CA SER A 59 21.56 -28.23 -14.94
C SER A 59 20.79 -26.96 -14.59
N ARG A 60 21.46 -25.81 -14.74
CA ARG A 60 20.90 -24.47 -14.53
C ARG A 60 21.27 -23.58 -15.72
N MET A 61 20.51 -22.52 -15.96
CA MET A 61 20.80 -21.59 -17.05
C MET A 61 22.19 -20.92 -16.90
N GLU A 62 22.64 -20.72 -15.66
CA GLU A 62 23.98 -20.19 -15.36
C GLU A 62 25.12 -21.06 -15.90
N ASP A 63 24.88 -22.37 -16.07
CA ASP A 63 25.89 -23.31 -16.61
C ASP A 63 26.20 -23.06 -18.09
N VAL A 64 25.43 -22.20 -18.77
CA VAL A 64 25.79 -21.73 -20.13
C VAL A 64 26.97 -20.77 -20.08
N ILE A 65 27.27 -20.15 -18.92
CA ILE A 65 28.43 -19.26 -18.74
C ILE A 65 29.66 -20.13 -18.46
N PHE A 66 30.79 -19.79 -19.06
CA PHE A 66 32.05 -20.46 -18.82
C PHE A 66 32.45 -20.36 -17.33
N ASN A 67 32.52 -21.49 -16.67
CA ASN A 67 32.78 -21.58 -15.21
C ASN A 67 34.25 -21.47 -14.83
N GLY A 68 35.15 -21.41 -15.80
CA GLY A 68 36.58 -21.40 -15.58
C GLY A 68 37.22 -22.81 -15.62
N THR A 69 38.53 -22.82 -15.68
CA THR A 69 39.38 -24.00 -15.57
C THR A 69 40.56 -23.65 -14.68
N PRO A 70 41.39 -24.62 -14.25
CA PRO A 70 42.61 -24.29 -13.50
C PRO A 70 43.52 -23.27 -14.20
N ALA A 71 43.50 -23.21 -15.54
CA ALA A 71 44.28 -22.29 -16.34
C ALA A 71 43.59 -20.99 -16.73
N ARG A 72 42.25 -20.87 -16.53
CA ARG A 72 41.45 -19.71 -16.97
C ARG A 72 40.36 -19.34 -15.98
N LYS A 73 40.22 -18.05 -15.69
CA LYS A 73 39.15 -17.53 -14.79
C LYS A 73 37.77 -17.70 -15.40
N SER A 74 36.78 -17.86 -14.54
CA SER A 74 35.37 -17.84 -14.93
C SER A 74 34.96 -16.52 -15.58
N GLN A 75 33.98 -16.55 -16.48
CA GLN A 75 33.42 -15.36 -17.11
C GLN A 75 32.22 -14.82 -16.31
N GLY A 76 31.95 -13.51 -16.38
CA GLY A 76 30.80 -12.88 -15.73
C GLY A 76 29.50 -13.02 -16.53
N TYR A 77 29.59 -13.28 -17.83
CA TYR A 77 28.46 -13.42 -18.72
C TYR A 77 28.78 -14.35 -19.90
N ALA A 78 27.74 -14.85 -20.53
CA ALA A 78 27.79 -15.50 -21.83
C ALA A 78 27.12 -14.62 -22.88
N GLN A 79 27.71 -14.52 -24.05
CA GLN A 79 27.15 -13.82 -25.21
C GLN A 79 27.25 -14.69 -26.46
N VAL A 80 26.14 -14.76 -27.19
CA VAL A 80 26.09 -15.37 -28.51
C VAL A 80 25.45 -14.39 -29.47
N THR A 81 26.07 -14.18 -30.62
CA THR A 81 25.53 -13.35 -31.70
C THR A 81 25.45 -14.19 -32.99
N LEU A 82 24.25 -14.35 -33.51
CA LEU A 82 23.94 -14.99 -34.78
C LEU A 82 23.68 -13.93 -35.83
N THR A 83 24.46 -13.97 -36.92
CA THR A 83 24.23 -13.08 -38.07
C THR A 83 23.66 -13.86 -39.23
N ILE A 84 22.55 -13.37 -39.76
CA ILE A 84 21.78 -13.98 -40.85
C ILE A 84 21.82 -13.05 -42.07
N ASP A 85 21.98 -13.62 -43.23
CA ASP A 85 21.82 -12.92 -44.52
C ASP A 85 20.31 -12.75 -44.79
N ASN A 86 19.88 -11.49 -44.95
CA ASN A 86 18.50 -11.10 -45.17
C ASN A 86 18.31 -10.39 -46.55
N ARG A 87 19.19 -10.65 -47.51
CA ARG A 87 19.03 -10.08 -48.85
C ARG A 87 17.75 -10.53 -49.56
N ASP A 88 17.24 -11.68 -49.18
CA ASP A 88 15.93 -12.21 -49.64
C ASP A 88 14.71 -11.60 -48.91
N ARG A 89 14.95 -10.66 -47.96
CA ARG A 89 13.90 -9.92 -47.21
C ARG A 89 12.87 -10.82 -46.49
N ARG A 90 13.26 -12.01 -46.09
CA ARG A 90 12.38 -12.89 -45.31
C ARG A 90 12.15 -12.41 -43.88
N LEU A 91 13.15 -11.72 -43.31
CA LEU A 91 12.97 -11.02 -42.06
C LEU A 91 12.49 -9.59 -42.29
N PRO A 92 11.61 -9.04 -41.48
CA PRO A 92 10.98 -7.72 -41.67
C PRO A 92 11.94 -6.55 -41.32
N PHE A 93 13.18 -6.60 -41.82
CA PHE A 93 14.21 -5.58 -41.67
C PHE A 93 14.73 -5.12 -43.02
N GLY A 94 15.06 -3.83 -43.10
CA GLY A 94 15.60 -3.22 -44.34
C GLY A 94 17.05 -3.57 -44.61
N GLU A 95 17.78 -4.05 -43.62
CA GLU A 95 19.19 -4.37 -43.71
C GLU A 95 19.43 -5.73 -44.38
N ASP A 96 20.55 -5.84 -45.08
CA ASP A 96 20.98 -7.08 -45.75
C ASP A 96 21.49 -8.13 -44.77
N GLU A 97 21.81 -7.73 -43.55
CA GLU A 97 22.24 -8.60 -42.48
C GLU A 97 21.45 -8.28 -41.22
N VAL A 98 20.95 -9.31 -40.57
CA VAL A 98 20.27 -9.20 -39.28
C VAL A 98 21.08 -9.95 -38.22
N ALA A 99 21.52 -9.23 -37.19
CA ALA A 99 22.31 -9.75 -36.10
C ALA A 99 21.42 -9.92 -34.85
N ILE A 100 21.24 -11.14 -34.38
CA ILE A 100 20.53 -11.48 -33.17
C ILE A 100 21.54 -11.79 -32.09
N THR A 101 21.46 -11.14 -30.93
CA THR A 101 22.35 -11.34 -29.81
C THR A 101 21.58 -11.69 -28.58
N ARG A 102 22.04 -12.69 -27.83
CA ARG A 102 21.62 -12.97 -26.46
C ARG A 102 22.82 -12.83 -25.55
N ARG A 103 22.60 -12.16 -24.40
CA ARG A 103 23.53 -12.11 -23.27
C ARG A 103 22.84 -12.68 -22.03
N TYR A 104 23.61 -13.36 -21.23
CA TYR A 104 23.15 -13.87 -19.94
C TYR A 104 24.21 -13.64 -18.91
N TYR A 105 23.85 -12.98 -17.81
CA TYR A 105 24.73 -12.59 -16.72
C TYR A 105 24.60 -13.56 -15.54
N ARG A 106 25.62 -13.63 -14.71
CA ARG A 106 25.58 -14.42 -13.47
C ARG A 106 24.57 -13.91 -12.45
N SER A 107 24.10 -12.66 -12.59
CA SER A 107 22.98 -12.13 -11.81
C SER A 107 21.63 -12.80 -12.11
N GLY A 108 21.55 -13.60 -13.20
CA GLY A 108 20.30 -14.17 -13.72
C GLY A 108 19.64 -13.34 -14.82
N ASP A 109 20.14 -12.15 -15.10
CA ASP A 109 19.59 -11.25 -16.12
C ASP A 109 19.88 -11.77 -17.52
N SER A 110 18.91 -11.62 -18.42
CA SER A 110 18.99 -12.01 -19.83
C SER A 110 18.61 -10.87 -20.74
N GLU A 111 19.50 -10.49 -21.65
CA GLU A 111 19.27 -9.47 -22.67
C GLU A 111 19.17 -10.09 -24.05
N TYR A 112 18.21 -9.62 -24.83
CA TYR A 112 18.05 -9.97 -26.23
C TYR A 112 18.19 -8.71 -27.09
N LEU A 113 18.93 -8.78 -28.18
CA LEU A 113 19.12 -7.67 -29.08
C LEU A 113 18.95 -8.10 -30.55
N ILE A 114 18.32 -7.26 -31.34
CA ILE A 114 18.28 -7.35 -32.80
C ILE A 114 18.97 -6.10 -33.35
N ASN A 115 19.97 -6.26 -34.17
CA ASN A 115 20.80 -5.16 -34.74
C ASN A 115 21.22 -4.15 -33.65
N LYS A 116 21.63 -4.66 -32.46
CA LYS A 116 22.02 -3.90 -31.26
C LYS A 116 20.88 -3.21 -30.50
N ALA A 117 19.66 -3.20 -31.02
CA ALA A 117 18.50 -2.71 -30.27
C ALA A 117 18.00 -3.78 -29.29
N VAL A 118 17.74 -3.39 -28.04
CA VAL A 118 17.21 -4.30 -27.00
C VAL A 118 15.75 -4.63 -27.32
N VAL A 119 15.42 -5.92 -27.28
CA VAL A 119 14.09 -6.47 -27.59
C VAL A 119 13.68 -7.49 -26.54
N ARG A 120 12.42 -7.89 -26.55
CA ARG A 120 11.92 -8.96 -25.66
C ARG A 120 12.12 -10.33 -26.32
N LEU A 121 12.21 -11.36 -25.49
CA LEU A 121 12.25 -12.74 -25.97
C LEU A 121 11.06 -13.07 -26.91
N LYS A 122 9.88 -12.53 -26.63
CA LYS A 122 8.71 -12.67 -27.47
C LYS A 122 8.95 -12.17 -28.89
N ASP A 123 9.64 -11.04 -29.04
CA ASP A 123 9.94 -10.44 -30.36
C ASP A 123 10.90 -11.32 -31.17
N ILE A 124 11.84 -12.01 -30.50
CA ILE A 124 12.71 -13.01 -31.12
C ILE A 124 11.89 -14.20 -31.63
N HIS A 125 10.97 -14.72 -30.78
CA HIS A 125 10.12 -15.84 -31.19
C HIS A 125 9.22 -15.47 -32.39
N GLU A 126 8.56 -14.29 -32.35
CA GLU A 126 7.73 -13.81 -33.45
C GLU A 126 8.53 -13.59 -34.75
N LEU A 127 9.78 -13.14 -34.64
CA LEU A 127 10.66 -12.93 -35.78
C LEU A 127 10.93 -14.21 -36.57
N PHE A 128 11.10 -15.32 -35.82
CA PHE A 128 11.47 -16.61 -36.43
C PHE A 128 10.29 -17.54 -36.72
N MET A 129 9.07 -17.16 -36.33
CA MET A 129 7.88 -17.90 -36.75
C MET A 129 7.79 -17.94 -38.29
N ASP A 130 7.43 -19.07 -38.83
CA ASP A 130 7.32 -19.35 -40.27
C ASP A 130 8.66 -19.35 -41.05
N THR A 131 9.79 -19.23 -40.34
CA THR A 131 11.12 -19.32 -40.97
C THR A 131 11.77 -20.70 -40.86
N GLY A 132 11.15 -21.59 -40.06
CA GLY A 132 11.69 -22.91 -39.69
C GLY A 132 12.86 -22.86 -38.70
N LEU A 133 13.33 -21.65 -38.29
CA LEU A 133 14.45 -21.48 -37.36
C LEU A 133 13.99 -21.23 -35.89
N GLY A 134 12.70 -21.18 -35.64
CA GLY A 134 12.14 -20.94 -34.30
C GLY A 134 12.46 -22.04 -33.30
N ARG A 135 12.02 -21.85 -32.05
CA ARG A 135 12.19 -22.79 -30.93
C ARG A 135 11.72 -24.20 -31.28
N ASP A 136 10.57 -24.30 -31.93
CA ASP A 136 9.95 -25.58 -32.34
C ASP A 136 10.26 -25.89 -33.81
N GLY A 137 11.15 -25.11 -34.45
CA GLY A 137 11.50 -25.19 -35.85
C GLY A 137 12.14 -26.52 -36.27
N TYR A 138 11.80 -26.96 -37.46
CA TYR A 138 12.34 -28.17 -38.07
C TYR A 138 13.75 -28.00 -38.64
N SER A 139 14.25 -26.74 -38.73
CA SER A 139 15.58 -26.44 -39.32
C SER A 139 16.75 -26.79 -38.40
N ILE A 140 16.55 -26.97 -37.07
CA ILE A 140 17.59 -27.37 -36.14
C ILE A 140 17.31 -28.78 -35.63
N ILE A 141 17.84 -29.74 -36.32
CA ILE A 141 17.64 -31.17 -36.02
C ILE A 141 18.69 -31.62 -34.99
N GLY A 142 18.27 -31.89 -33.75
CA GLY A 142 19.12 -32.47 -32.72
C GLY A 142 19.22 -34.00 -32.85
N GLN A 143 20.24 -34.55 -32.20
CA GLN A 143 20.40 -36.00 -32.13
C GLN A 143 19.17 -36.65 -31.51
N GLY A 144 18.59 -37.64 -32.14
CA GLY A 144 17.37 -38.35 -31.70
C GLY A 144 16.04 -37.60 -31.94
N LYS A 145 16.05 -36.34 -32.43
CA LYS A 145 14.83 -35.58 -32.67
C LYS A 145 13.95 -36.19 -33.76
N ILE A 146 14.56 -36.76 -34.83
CA ILE A 146 13.82 -37.42 -35.92
C ILE A 146 13.05 -38.61 -35.39
N ASP A 147 13.71 -39.45 -34.59
CA ASP A 147 13.06 -40.63 -33.99
C ASP A 147 11.89 -40.23 -33.11
N SER A 148 12.06 -39.17 -32.32
CA SER A 148 11.00 -38.63 -31.47
C SER A 148 9.82 -38.09 -32.28
N ILE A 149 10.06 -37.43 -33.42
CA ILE A 149 9.03 -36.94 -34.33
C ILE A 149 8.24 -38.07 -34.95
N VAL A 150 8.93 -39.10 -35.38
CA VAL A 150 8.28 -40.28 -36.00
C VAL A 150 7.45 -41.05 -34.97
N ALA A 151 7.93 -41.17 -33.73
CA ALA A 151 7.25 -41.82 -32.63
C ALA A 151 6.16 -40.96 -31.95
N SER A 152 6.10 -39.67 -32.25
CA SER A 152 5.12 -38.75 -31.65
C SER A 152 3.70 -38.96 -32.15
N ARG A 153 2.70 -38.44 -31.39
CA ARG A 153 1.29 -38.48 -31.77
C ARG A 153 1.00 -37.67 -33.02
N SER A 154 -0.08 -37.93 -33.70
CA SER A 154 -0.48 -37.23 -34.93
C SER A 154 -0.62 -35.69 -34.72
N GLU A 155 -1.06 -35.27 -33.53
CA GLU A 155 -1.21 -33.87 -33.17
C GLU A 155 0.14 -33.14 -33.10
N ASP A 156 1.16 -33.74 -32.49
CA ASP A 156 2.53 -33.17 -32.39
C ASP A 156 3.16 -33.08 -33.79
N ARG A 157 2.91 -34.09 -34.65
CA ARG A 157 3.40 -34.05 -36.04
C ARG A 157 2.71 -32.97 -36.88
N ARG A 158 1.42 -32.70 -36.61
CA ARG A 158 0.67 -31.63 -37.26
C ARG A 158 1.33 -30.26 -37.04
N GLU A 159 1.86 -29.97 -35.86
CA GLU A 159 2.56 -28.70 -35.58
C GLU A 159 3.74 -28.48 -36.53
N ILE A 160 4.50 -29.51 -36.86
CA ILE A 160 5.62 -29.43 -37.78
C ILE A 160 5.16 -29.10 -39.21
N PHE A 161 4.05 -29.73 -39.65
CA PHE A 161 3.46 -29.42 -40.96
C PHE A 161 2.90 -27.99 -41.00
N GLU A 162 2.26 -27.53 -39.95
CA GLU A 162 1.74 -26.15 -39.82
C GLU A 162 2.87 -25.12 -39.86
N GLU A 163 4.01 -25.39 -39.22
CA GLU A 163 5.18 -24.56 -39.30
C GLU A 163 5.78 -24.54 -40.72
N ALA A 164 5.91 -25.70 -41.34
CA ALA A 164 6.40 -25.79 -42.72
C ALA A 164 5.47 -25.09 -43.74
N ALA A 165 4.16 -25.06 -43.45
CA ALA A 165 3.16 -24.35 -44.23
C ALA A 165 3.12 -22.83 -43.96
N GLY A 166 3.88 -22.32 -43.00
CA GLY A 166 3.95 -20.90 -42.68
C GLY A 166 2.72 -20.33 -41.97
N ILE A 167 2.01 -21.17 -41.19
CA ILE A 167 0.80 -20.75 -40.46
C ILE A 167 0.99 -20.65 -38.95
N SER A 168 2.20 -20.91 -38.44
CA SER A 168 2.52 -20.89 -37.00
C SER A 168 2.31 -19.52 -36.38
N ARG A 169 2.63 -18.45 -37.10
CA ARG A 169 2.38 -17.07 -36.66
C ARG A 169 0.89 -16.77 -36.46
N TYR A 170 0.05 -17.24 -37.39
CA TYR A 170 -1.41 -17.04 -37.29
C TYR A 170 -2.00 -17.82 -36.14
N ARG A 171 -1.56 -19.07 -35.93
CA ARG A 171 -1.96 -19.92 -34.82
C ARG A 171 -1.58 -19.29 -33.48
N TYR A 172 -0.36 -18.79 -33.37
CA TYR A 172 0.12 -18.08 -32.18
C TYR A 172 -0.74 -16.85 -31.87
N ARG A 173 -0.97 -15.98 -32.88
CA ARG A 173 -1.80 -14.78 -32.74
C ARG A 173 -3.24 -15.13 -32.39
N LYS A 174 -3.81 -16.20 -32.97
CA LYS A 174 -5.13 -16.70 -32.63
C LYS A 174 -5.18 -17.09 -31.15
N GLY A 175 -4.26 -17.91 -30.69
CA GLY A 175 -4.19 -18.33 -29.27
C GLY A 175 -4.03 -17.16 -28.29
N GLU A 176 -3.22 -16.16 -28.64
CA GLU A 176 -3.11 -14.93 -27.84
C GLU A 176 -4.42 -14.13 -27.82
N ALA A 177 -5.11 -14.03 -28.94
CA ALA A 177 -6.40 -13.35 -29.02
C ALA A 177 -7.48 -14.07 -28.21
N GLU A 178 -7.57 -15.39 -28.33
CA GLU A 178 -8.49 -16.24 -27.57
C GLU A 178 -8.24 -16.12 -26.06
N LYS A 179 -6.97 -16.15 -25.65
CA LYS A 179 -6.60 -15.95 -24.23
C LYS A 179 -7.03 -14.59 -23.70
N ARG A 180 -6.83 -13.51 -24.48
CA ARG A 180 -7.27 -12.17 -24.12
C ARG A 180 -8.79 -12.06 -24.07
N LEU A 181 -9.48 -12.71 -25.01
CA LEU A 181 -10.94 -12.74 -25.03
C LEU A 181 -11.50 -13.39 -23.77
N ASN A 182 -11.03 -14.59 -23.42
CA ASN A 182 -11.45 -15.29 -22.22
C ASN A 182 -11.20 -14.44 -20.95
N GLN A 183 -10.05 -13.81 -20.86
CA GLN A 183 -9.74 -12.91 -19.71
C GLN A 183 -10.66 -11.70 -19.66
N THR A 184 -11.05 -11.16 -20.82
CA THR A 184 -11.99 -10.03 -20.90
C THR A 184 -13.40 -10.48 -20.50
N GLU A 185 -13.83 -11.67 -20.90
CA GLU A 185 -15.12 -12.26 -20.52
C GLU A 185 -15.20 -12.46 -18.99
N GLU A 186 -14.14 -13.00 -18.37
CA GLU A 186 -14.05 -13.14 -16.92
C GLU A 186 -14.14 -11.78 -16.20
N ASN A 187 -13.45 -10.76 -16.73
CA ASN A 187 -13.51 -9.41 -16.19
C ASN A 187 -14.91 -8.79 -16.33
N LEU A 188 -15.60 -9.03 -17.46
CA LEU A 188 -16.97 -8.58 -17.67
C LEU A 188 -17.94 -9.24 -16.70
N LEU A 189 -17.78 -10.53 -16.43
CA LEU A 189 -18.59 -11.23 -15.42
C LEU A 189 -18.44 -10.58 -14.05
N ARG A 190 -17.19 -10.35 -13.62
CA ARG A 190 -16.89 -9.67 -12.34
C ARG A 190 -17.49 -8.25 -12.27
N LEU A 191 -17.43 -7.49 -13.37
CA LEU A 191 -18.02 -6.14 -13.40
C LEU A 191 -19.53 -6.19 -13.29
N ARG A 192 -20.20 -7.19 -13.90
CA ARG A 192 -21.65 -7.40 -13.78
C ARG A 192 -22.04 -7.73 -12.33
N ASP A 193 -21.27 -8.56 -11.65
CA ASP A 193 -21.52 -8.89 -10.25
C ASP A 193 -21.42 -7.64 -9.35
N ILE A 194 -20.38 -6.84 -9.55
CA ILE A 194 -20.22 -5.55 -8.82
C ILE A 194 -21.37 -4.59 -9.11
N LEU A 195 -21.77 -4.49 -10.38
CA LEU A 195 -22.89 -3.63 -10.78
C LEU A 195 -24.19 -4.05 -10.10
N SER A 196 -24.48 -5.36 -10.12
CA SER A 196 -25.66 -5.93 -9.45
C SER A 196 -25.67 -5.66 -7.94
N GLU A 197 -24.50 -5.78 -7.28
CA GLU A 197 -24.37 -5.44 -5.87
C GLU A 197 -24.64 -3.95 -5.60
N LEU A 198 -24.08 -3.06 -6.43
CA LEU A 198 -24.30 -1.62 -6.31
C LEU A 198 -25.76 -1.25 -6.54
N GLU A 199 -26.41 -1.80 -7.57
CA GLU A 199 -27.82 -1.59 -7.85
C GLU A 199 -28.72 -2.04 -6.69
N ALA A 200 -28.41 -3.18 -6.06
CA ALA A 200 -29.13 -3.66 -4.89
C ALA A 200 -29.02 -2.71 -3.66
N ARG A 201 -27.94 -1.92 -3.57
CA ARG A 201 -27.73 -0.94 -2.49
C ARG A 201 -28.41 0.40 -2.72
N VAL A 202 -28.77 0.74 -3.95
CA VAL A 202 -29.36 2.06 -4.28
C VAL A 202 -30.67 2.28 -3.54
N GLY A 203 -31.60 1.33 -3.57
CA GLY A 203 -32.88 1.44 -2.89
C GLY A 203 -32.77 1.69 -1.37
N PRO A 204 -32.06 0.82 -0.63
CA PRO A 204 -31.82 1.02 0.81
C PRO A 204 -31.12 2.37 1.13
N LEU A 205 -30.15 2.79 0.32
CA LEU A 205 -29.44 4.05 0.51
C LEU A 205 -30.37 5.26 0.28
N GLU A 206 -31.27 5.19 -0.70
CA GLU A 206 -32.27 6.24 -0.97
C GLU A 206 -33.23 6.39 0.21
N GLU A 207 -33.71 5.28 0.78
CA GLU A 207 -34.55 5.32 1.99
C GLU A 207 -33.80 5.90 3.21
N GLN A 208 -32.54 5.51 3.39
CA GLN A 208 -31.70 6.04 4.46
C GLN A 208 -31.44 7.54 4.28
N ALA A 209 -31.16 7.97 3.07
CA ALA A 209 -30.97 9.39 2.75
C ALA A 209 -32.23 10.22 3.04
N LYS A 210 -33.42 9.69 2.71
CA LYS A 210 -34.71 10.34 3.04
C LYS A 210 -34.89 10.47 4.55
N LYS A 211 -34.71 9.37 5.30
CA LYS A 211 -34.79 9.36 6.77
C LYS A 211 -33.79 10.32 7.41
N ALA A 212 -32.56 10.37 6.90
CA ALA A 212 -31.54 11.31 7.37
C ALA A 212 -31.94 12.78 7.12
N LYS A 213 -32.51 13.07 5.97
CA LYS A 213 -33.00 14.41 5.64
C LYS A 213 -34.16 14.87 6.55
N ASP A 214 -35.11 13.97 6.80
CA ASP A 214 -36.23 14.23 7.72
C ASP A 214 -35.70 14.41 9.16
N TYR A 215 -34.74 13.56 9.59
CA TYR A 215 -34.11 13.72 10.89
C TYR A 215 -33.43 15.07 11.08
N LEU A 216 -32.68 15.54 10.07
CA LEU A 216 -31.99 16.83 10.15
C LEU A 216 -33.00 17.99 10.29
N ALA A 217 -34.10 17.93 9.55
CA ALA A 217 -35.18 18.95 9.67
C ALA A 217 -35.77 18.96 11.10
N TYR A 218 -36.12 17.79 11.65
CA TYR A 218 -36.62 17.69 13.03
C TYR A 218 -35.57 18.05 14.08
N ALA A 219 -34.29 17.75 13.85
CA ALA A 219 -33.19 18.10 14.76
C ALA A 219 -33.05 19.64 14.86
N ASP A 220 -33.15 20.33 13.76
CA ASP A 220 -33.13 21.82 13.73
C ASP A 220 -34.34 22.41 14.45
N GLU A 221 -35.54 21.91 14.19
CA GLU A 221 -36.76 22.34 14.88
C GLU A 221 -36.68 22.09 16.39
N LYS A 222 -36.25 20.88 16.80
CA LYS A 222 -36.01 20.53 18.20
C LYS A 222 -35.03 21.49 18.85
N ARG A 223 -33.93 21.83 18.18
CA ARG A 223 -32.93 22.77 18.70
C ARG A 223 -33.52 24.15 18.97
N VAL A 224 -34.36 24.67 18.07
CA VAL A 224 -35.02 25.94 18.28
C VAL A 224 -35.95 25.89 19.48
N LEU A 225 -36.74 24.83 19.62
CA LEU A 225 -37.66 24.65 20.75
C LEU A 225 -36.89 24.48 22.09
N GLU A 226 -35.82 23.74 22.12
CA GLU A 226 -34.97 23.59 23.31
C GLU A 226 -34.37 24.92 23.76
N ILE A 227 -33.85 25.72 22.82
CA ILE A 227 -33.31 27.04 23.13
C ILE A 227 -34.42 27.94 23.72
N GLY A 228 -35.62 27.93 23.12
CA GLY A 228 -36.76 28.65 23.61
C GLY A 228 -37.18 28.26 25.03
N LEU A 229 -37.19 26.96 25.31
CA LEU A 229 -37.48 26.41 26.65
C LEU A 229 -36.42 26.83 27.68
N TRP A 230 -35.15 26.76 27.32
CA TRP A 230 -34.06 27.17 28.22
C TRP A 230 -34.10 28.67 28.52
N LEU A 231 -34.34 29.53 27.51
CA LEU A 231 -34.51 30.96 27.73
C LEU A 231 -35.68 31.27 28.68
N ASN A 232 -36.83 30.61 28.49
CA ASN A 232 -37.99 30.81 29.38
C ASN A 232 -37.69 30.31 30.83
N THR A 233 -36.99 29.19 30.95
CA THR A 233 -36.60 28.67 32.28
C THR A 233 -35.59 29.60 32.95
N LEU A 234 -34.63 30.16 32.21
CA LEU A 234 -33.63 31.09 32.73
C LEU A 234 -34.27 32.41 33.16
N GLU A 235 -35.27 32.91 32.39
CA GLU A 235 -36.05 34.13 32.75
C GLU A 235 -36.87 33.91 34.02
N LYS A 236 -37.56 32.75 34.15
CA LYS A 236 -38.31 32.40 35.37
C LYS A 236 -37.40 32.27 36.56
N SER A 237 -36.30 31.56 36.42
CA SER A 237 -35.33 31.37 37.52
C SER A 237 -34.72 32.71 37.94
N GLY A 238 -34.42 33.59 36.96
CA GLY A 238 -33.91 34.92 37.24
C GLY A 238 -34.89 35.80 38.00
N LYS A 239 -36.22 35.70 37.72
CA LYS A 239 -37.25 36.39 38.51
C LYS A 239 -37.29 35.87 39.97
N VAL A 240 -37.32 34.56 40.14
CA VAL A 240 -37.34 33.95 41.49
C VAL A 240 -36.06 34.33 42.24
N LEU A 241 -34.89 34.33 41.61
CA LEU A 241 -33.64 34.71 42.25
C LEU A 241 -33.74 36.17 42.77
N ARG A 242 -34.15 37.12 41.95
CA ARG A 242 -34.31 38.51 42.37
C ARG A 242 -35.27 38.66 43.56
N GLU A 243 -36.42 37.94 43.53
CA GLU A 243 -37.35 37.94 44.66
C GLU A 243 -36.72 37.39 45.96
N GLN A 244 -35.84 36.43 45.87
CA GLN A 244 -35.14 35.89 47.03
C GLN A 244 -34.02 36.84 47.49
N GLU A 245 -33.33 37.48 46.58
CA GLU A 245 -32.31 38.52 46.88
C GLU A 245 -32.93 39.69 47.60
N ASP A 246 -34.11 40.16 47.14
CA ASP A 246 -34.84 41.24 47.80
C ASP A 246 -35.29 40.83 49.24
N LYS A 247 -35.79 39.60 49.41
CA LYS A 247 -36.13 39.08 50.76
C LYS A 247 -34.92 38.99 51.69
N ILE A 248 -33.77 38.54 51.18
CA ILE A 248 -32.53 38.49 51.95
C ILE A 248 -32.08 39.92 52.34
N LEU A 249 -32.22 40.88 51.42
CA LEU A 249 -31.88 42.25 51.74
C LEU A 249 -32.78 42.85 52.85
N VAL A 250 -34.09 42.62 52.77
CA VAL A 250 -35.04 43.04 53.82
C VAL A 250 -34.73 42.35 55.16
N ALA A 251 -34.43 41.05 55.14
CA ALA A 251 -34.10 40.32 56.37
C ALA A 251 -32.75 40.81 57.02
N ARG A 252 -31.77 41.14 56.22
CA ARG A 252 -30.49 41.74 56.68
C ARG A 252 -30.68 43.10 57.30
N ASN A 253 -31.48 43.96 56.69
CA ASN A 253 -31.82 45.28 57.25
C ASN A 253 -32.56 45.13 58.60
N GLN A 254 -33.47 44.19 58.73
CA GLN A 254 -34.14 43.91 59.97
C GLN A 254 -33.18 43.35 61.05
N ASP A 255 -32.27 42.48 60.66
CA ASP A 255 -31.26 41.93 61.57
C ASP A 255 -30.34 43.03 62.11
N GLU A 256 -29.88 43.94 61.23
CA GLU A 256 -29.07 45.10 61.61
C GLU A 256 -29.81 46.05 62.56
N GLU A 257 -31.13 46.26 62.30
CA GLU A 257 -31.98 47.09 63.15
C GLU A 257 -32.14 46.46 64.55
N VAL A 258 -32.37 45.13 64.61
CA VAL A 258 -32.46 44.40 65.90
C VAL A 258 -31.10 44.39 66.63
N GLU A 259 -29.99 44.21 65.90
CA GLU A 259 -28.65 44.23 66.50
C GLU A 259 -28.35 45.64 67.11
N ASN A 260 -28.72 46.73 66.40
CA ASN A 260 -28.63 48.09 66.95
C ASN A 260 -29.48 48.28 68.24
N GLN A 261 -30.74 47.75 68.22
CA GLN A 261 -31.58 47.78 69.41
C GLN A 261 -30.98 47.00 70.57
N ILE A 262 -30.38 45.84 70.34
CA ILE A 262 -29.67 45.08 71.38
C ILE A 262 -28.54 45.89 71.95
N GLN A 263 -27.72 46.53 71.11
CA GLN A 263 -26.61 47.40 71.58
C GLN A 263 -27.13 48.59 72.44
N GLU A 264 -28.19 49.22 72.01
CA GLU A 264 -28.81 50.27 72.82
C GLU A 264 -29.30 49.78 74.20
N ILE A 265 -29.96 48.61 74.24
CA ILE A 265 -30.42 48.02 75.48
C ILE A 265 -29.24 47.65 76.41
N GLN A 266 -28.18 47.04 75.83
CA GLN A 266 -26.96 46.71 76.55
C GLN A 266 -26.27 47.95 77.16
N ALA A 267 -26.19 49.04 76.41
CA ALA A 267 -25.67 50.34 76.92
C ALA A 267 -26.49 50.93 78.03
N ARG A 268 -27.83 50.81 77.92
CA ARG A 268 -28.75 51.22 79.03
C ARG A 268 -28.59 50.32 80.25
N GLU A 269 -28.50 49.01 80.08
CA GLU A 269 -28.26 48.07 81.13
C GLU A 269 -26.93 48.37 81.89
N GLU A 270 -25.88 48.64 81.18
CA GLU A 270 -24.60 49.05 81.77
C GLU A 270 -24.68 50.35 82.55
N THR A 271 -25.44 51.31 82.00
CA THR A 271 -25.66 52.61 82.68
C THR A 271 -26.44 52.41 84.02
N ILE A 272 -27.56 51.62 83.95
CA ILE A 272 -28.36 51.26 85.17
C ILE A 272 -27.50 50.50 86.19
N PHE A 273 -26.65 49.60 85.72
CA PHE A 273 -25.75 48.84 86.60
C PHE A 273 -24.72 49.77 87.28
N LEU A 274 -24.21 50.76 86.65
CA LEU A 274 -23.30 51.76 87.22
C LEU A 274 -24.06 52.64 88.25
N GLU A 275 -25.30 53.09 87.88
CA GLU A 275 -26.15 53.86 88.75
C GLU A 275 -26.51 53.07 90.06
N MET A 276 -26.89 51.79 89.91
CA MET A 276 -27.12 50.88 91.02
C MET A 276 -25.96 50.75 91.98
N ASN A 277 -24.75 50.55 91.43
CA ASN A 277 -23.50 50.44 92.15
C ASN A 277 -23.18 51.78 92.90
N SER A 278 -23.45 52.92 92.28
CA SER A 278 -23.32 54.21 92.89
C SER A 278 -24.28 54.44 94.02
N HIS A 279 -25.60 54.03 93.83
CA HIS A 279 -26.59 54.09 94.88
C HIS A 279 -26.28 53.15 96.05
N ALA A 280 -25.81 51.90 95.70
CA ALA A 280 -25.41 50.96 96.77
C ALA A 280 -24.25 51.53 97.61
N ALA A 281 -23.24 52.13 96.96
CA ALA A 281 -22.14 52.82 97.67
C ALA A 281 -22.61 53.95 98.57
N LYS A 282 -23.56 54.81 98.07
CA LYS A 282 -24.18 55.86 98.87
C LYS A 282 -24.97 55.34 100.04
N VAL A 283 -25.72 54.24 99.83
CA VAL A 283 -26.44 53.60 101.00
C VAL A 283 -25.46 53.05 102.00
N ASP A 284 -24.38 52.40 101.59
CA ASP A 284 -23.40 51.88 102.54
C ASP A 284 -22.66 53.03 103.29
N GLU A 285 -22.35 54.18 102.61
CA GLU A 285 -21.82 55.37 103.26
C GLU A 285 -22.78 55.94 104.29
N ARG A 286 -24.07 56.06 103.93
CA ARG A 286 -25.14 56.50 104.86
C ARG A 286 -25.27 55.59 106.03
N ARG A 287 -25.25 54.23 105.84
CA ARG A 287 -25.25 53.23 106.89
C ARG A 287 -24.05 53.42 107.84
N ARG A 288 -22.88 53.64 107.35
CA ARG A 288 -21.69 53.91 108.11
C ARG A 288 -21.83 55.20 108.96
N GLU A 289 -22.37 56.27 108.30
CA GLU A 289 -22.60 57.56 109.02
C GLU A 289 -23.59 57.39 110.14
N ILE A 290 -24.72 56.72 109.88
CA ILE A 290 -25.76 56.38 110.91
C ILE A 290 -25.11 55.53 112.01
N GLN A 291 -24.34 54.51 111.67
CA GLN A 291 -23.73 53.61 112.65
C GLN A 291 -22.66 54.43 113.45
N ASN A 292 -21.90 55.31 112.85
CA ASN A 292 -20.95 56.15 113.52
C ASN A 292 -21.64 57.18 114.50
N ALA A 293 -22.74 57.81 113.98
CA ALA A 293 -23.55 58.67 114.83
C ALA A 293 -24.18 57.96 116.02
N TYR A 294 -24.69 56.75 115.75
CA TYR A 294 -25.24 55.88 116.85
C TYR A 294 -24.14 55.52 117.83
N ASN A 295 -22.96 55.11 117.36
CA ASN A 295 -21.85 54.76 118.20
C ASN A 295 -21.36 55.98 119.08
N GLN A 296 -21.30 57.18 118.42
CA GLN A 296 -20.99 58.42 119.20
C GLN A 296 -22.04 58.76 120.26
N ALA A 297 -23.34 58.68 119.96
CA ALA A 297 -24.41 58.99 120.84
C ALA A 297 -24.47 58.03 122.10
N HIS A 298 -23.99 56.84 121.92
CA HIS A 298 -24.02 55.77 122.93
C HIS A 298 -22.65 55.42 123.55
N GLY A 299 -21.62 56.18 123.27
CA GLY A 299 -20.27 56.01 123.87
C GLY A 299 -19.59 54.67 123.45
N ILE A 300 -19.98 54.08 122.34
CA ILE A 300 -19.42 52.81 121.80
C ILE A 300 -18.21 53.17 120.96
N VAL A 301 -16.96 52.93 121.39
CA VAL A 301 -15.75 53.06 120.61
C VAL A 301 -15.64 51.79 119.76
N PRO A 302 -15.44 51.97 118.36
CA PRO A 302 -15.33 50.81 117.47
C PRO A 302 -14.05 50.03 117.65
#